data_823a520228ddf7f927bf1f00b6893561
#
_entry.id   823a520228ddf7f927bf1f00b6893561
#
_cell.length_a   1.000
_cell.length_b   1.000
_cell.length_c   1.000
_cell.angle_alpha   90.00
_cell.angle_beta   90.00
_cell.angle_gamma   90.00
#
_symmetry.space_group_name_H-M   'P 1'
#
loop_
_entity.id
_entity.type
_entity.pdbx_description
1 polymer ?
#
loop_
_entity_poly.entity_id
_entity_poly.type
_entity_poly.pdbx_seq_one_letter_code
_entity_poly.pdbx_strand_id
1 'polypeptide(L)'
;DIPIYHLNNGRTRARQRSHIIDNNHKDNYFKDALENNKQQNIQHKILVDLAQVSKSDIYAELKRKAEFRDDSPLLLDSNGVVINGNRRLSSIRELYKSDPKKFQKFKHVPCAIIEQFLDDKQIKQIENHIQVRKEFKQEYDWISLALEVKEEKDILGVPFSQIAVDMGKSEEAIKRNYELISLIDKCCLLYT
;
A
#
# COMPACT_ATOMS: atom_id res chain seq x y z
N ASP A 1 -16.08 10.89 -9.77
CA ASP A 1 -15.20 10.97 -8.59
C ASP A 1 -13.91 10.25 -8.90
N ILE A 2 -12.80 10.80 -8.44
CA ILE A 2 -11.47 10.24 -8.72
C ILE A 2 -11.06 9.42 -7.50
N PRO A 3 -10.76 8.10 -7.63
CA PRO A 3 -10.28 7.29 -6.51
C PRO A 3 -9.05 7.91 -5.85
N ILE A 4 -8.96 7.92 -4.52
CA ILE A 4 -7.80 8.42 -3.77
C ILE A 4 -6.95 7.27 -3.25
N TYR A 5 -5.64 7.48 -3.14
CA TYR A 5 -4.74 6.45 -2.61
C TYR A 5 -4.96 6.25 -1.12
N HIS A 6 -4.95 5.00 -0.69
CA HIS A 6 -4.87 4.66 0.72
C HIS A 6 -3.46 4.99 1.24
N LEU A 7 -3.35 6.05 2.05
CA LEU A 7 -2.06 6.50 2.56
C LEU A 7 -1.47 5.55 3.60
N ASN A 8 -2.31 4.84 4.36
CA ASN A 8 -1.87 3.83 5.32
C ASN A 8 -1.64 2.45 4.66
N ASN A 9 -1.05 2.43 3.47
CA ASN A 9 -0.77 1.22 2.72
C ASN A 9 0.56 0.60 3.16
N GLY A 10 0.53 -0.65 3.66
CA GLY A 10 1.71 -1.35 4.16
C GLY A 10 2.88 -1.39 3.18
N ARG A 11 2.62 -1.48 1.87
CA ARG A 11 3.67 -1.54 0.84
C ARG A 11 4.46 -0.24 0.68
N THR A 12 3.91 0.88 1.11
CA THR A 12 4.54 2.20 0.96
C THR A 12 5.21 2.70 2.23
N ARG A 13 5.00 2.03 3.36
CA ARG A 13 5.46 2.49 4.69
C ARG A 13 6.95 2.76 4.78
N ALA A 14 7.78 1.85 4.29
CA ALA A 14 9.23 2.05 4.35
C ALA A 14 9.65 3.31 3.59
N ARG A 15 9.10 3.54 2.40
CA ARG A 15 9.39 4.73 1.58
C ARG A 15 8.76 6.00 2.15
N GLN A 16 7.57 5.92 2.73
CA GLN A 16 6.96 7.03 3.46
C GLN A 16 7.82 7.44 4.66
N ARG A 17 8.34 6.46 5.42
CA ARG A 17 9.23 6.71 6.56
C ARG A 17 10.53 7.38 6.11
N SER A 18 11.17 6.90 5.06
CA SER A 18 12.34 7.59 4.47
C SER A 18 11.99 9.03 4.09
N HIS A 19 10.86 9.24 3.40
CA HIS A 19 10.44 10.59 3.01
C HIS A 19 10.20 11.52 4.22
N ILE A 20 9.63 11.02 5.32
CA ILE A 20 9.44 11.77 6.57
C ILE A 20 10.79 12.21 7.14
N ILE A 21 11.75 11.28 7.24
CA ILE A 21 13.09 11.54 7.77
C ILE A 21 13.84 12.53 6.88
N ASP A 22 13.93 12.26 5.59
CA ASP A 22 14.69 13.05 4.61
C ASP A 22 14.21 14.49 4.50
N ASN A 23 12.92 14.75 4.80
CA ASN A 23 12.32 16.08 4.72
C ASN A 23 11.97 16.69 6.08
N ASN A 24 12.40 16.07 7.17
CA ASN A 24 12.18 16.51 8.55
C ASN A 24 10.69 16.79 8.85
N HIS A 25 9.81 15.89 8.41
CA HIS A 25 8.38 15.96 8.69
C HIS A 25 8.04 15.28 10.02
N LYS A 26 6.86 15.57 10.57
CA LYS A 26 6.32 14.88 11.74
C LYS A 26 5.93 13.44 11.39
N ASP A 27 6.01 12.52 12.34
CA ASP A 27 5.68 11.10 12.14
C ASP A 27 4.26 10.83 11.64
N ASN A 28 3.32 11.72 11.94
CA ASN A 28 1.93 11.61 11.47
C ASN A 28 1.69 12.25 10.10
N TYR A 29 2.73 12.65 9.35
CA TYR A 29 2.62 13.41 8.10
C TYR A 29 1.64 12.80 7.08
N PHE A 30 1.52 11.48 6.99
CA PHE A 30 0.59 10.78 6.10
C PHE A 30 -0.71 10.36 6.78
N LYS A 31 -0.84 10.40 8.12
CA LYS A 31 -2.00 9.86 8.84
C LYS A 31 -3.27 10.68 8.69
N ASP A 32 -3.15 12.01 8.73
CA ASP A 32 -4.29 12.94 8.80
C ASP A 32 -4.50 13.69 7.47
N ALA A 33 -4.05 13.12 6.36
CA ALA A 33 -3.93 13.85 5.10
C ALA A 33 -4.62 13.16 3.91
N LEU A 34 -5.64 12.34 4.16
CA LEU A 34 -6.24 11.48 3.14
C LEU A 34 -6.63 12.22 1.86
N GLU A 35 -7.21 13.40 1.97
CA GLU A 35 -7.63 14.24 0.83
C GLU A 35 -6.59 15.30 0.44
N ASN A 36 -5.45 15.34 1.12
CA ASN A 36 -4.44 16.36 0.85
C ASN A 36 -3.67 16.05 -0.42
N ASN A 37 -3.79 16.91 -1.42
CA ASN A 37 -3.15 16.75 -2.71
C ASN A 37 -1.63 16.57 -2.64
N LYS A 38 -0.94 17.17 -1.67
CA LYS A 38 0.51 17.05 -1.53
C LYS A 38 0.91 15.64 -1.12
N GLN A 39 0.29 15.07 -0.10
CA GLN A 39 0.54 13.71 0.34
C GLN A 39 0.08 12.68 -0.69
N GLN A 40 -1.06 12.91 -1.35
CA GLN A 40 -1.53 12.07 -2.45
C GLN A 40 -0.54 12.05 -3.64
N ASN A 41 0.08 13.19 -3.96
CA ASN A 41 1.10 13.27 -5.02
C ASN A 41 2.41 12.56 -4.63
N ILE A 42 2.82 12.64 -3.37
CA ILE A 42 3.99 11.90 -2.86
C ILE A 42 3.70 10.40 -2.90
N GLN A 43 2.53 9.98 -2.41
CA GLN A 43 2.08 8.61 -2.46
C GLN A 43 2.03 8.06 -3.89
N HIS A 44 1.55 8.87 -4.84
CA HIS A 44 1.54 8.51 -6.27
C HIS A 44 2.95 8.17 -6.77
N LYS A 45 3.94 9.04 -6.51
CA LYS A 45 5.33 8.81 -6.92
C LYS A 45 5.89 7.53 -6.32
N ILE A 46 5.72 7.34 -5.01
CA ILE A 46 6.15 6.12 -4.31
C ILE A 46 5.53 4.86 -4.96
N LEU A 47 4.25 4.91 -5.30
CA LEU A 47 3.53 3.78 -5.89
C LEU A 47 3.97 3.50 -7.33
N VAL A 48 4.26 4.53 -8.12
CA VAL A 48 4.82 4.38 -9.50
C VAL A 48 6.18 3.71 -9.44
N ASP A 49 7.07 4.17 -8.56
CA ASP A 49 8.39 3.56 -8.37
C ASP A 49 8.26 2.08 -7.97
N LEU A 50 7.38 1.78 -7.01
CA LEU A 50 7.11 0.41 -6.59
C LEU A 50 6.51 -0.47 -7.71
N ALA A 51 5.77 0.11 -8.63
CA ALA A 51 5.18 -0.62 -9.75
C ALA A 51 6.23 -0.97 -10.82
N GLN A 52 7.30 -0.20 -10.94
CA GLN A 52 8.37 -0.38 -11.94
C GLN A 52 9.50 -1.30 -11.45
N VAL A 53 9.77 -1.33 -10.15
CA VAL A 53 10.93 -2.09 -9.58
C VAL A 53 10.58 -3.54 -9.27
N SER A 54 9.31 -3.93 -9.28
CA SER A 54 8.89 -5.27 -8.84
C SER A 54 9.14 -6.35 -9.90
N LYS A 55 9.41 -7.60 -9.46
CA LYS A 55 9.47 -8.79 -10.32
C LYS A 55 8.20 -8.99 -11.17
N SER A 56 7.06 -8.51 -10.70
CA SER A 56 5.82 -8.34 -11.48
C SER A 56 5.72 -6.87 -11.89
N ASP A 57 6.31 -6.50 -13.00
CA ASP A 57 6.26 -5.13 -13.53
C ASP A 57 4.86 -4.82 -14.05
N ILE A 58 3.98 -4.43 -13.12
CA ILE A 58 2.59 -4.03 -13.43
C ILE A 58 2.58 -2.85 -14.41
N TYR A 59 3.53 -1.93 -14.27
CA TYR A 59 3.63 -0.79 -15.16
C TYR A 59 3.97 -1.22 -16.60
N ALA A 60 4.96 -2.10 -16.79
CA ALA A 60 5.31 -2.61 -18.11
C ALA A 60 4.19 -3.45 -18.72
N GLU A 61 3.50 -4.27 -17.92
CA GLU A 61 2.36 -5.05 -18.40
C GLU A 61 1.22 -4.14 -18.90
N LEU A 62 0.80 -3.15 -18.13
CA LEU A 62 -0.23 -2.18 -18.50
C LEU A 62 0.20 -1.34 -19.72
N LYS A 63 1.48 -0.93 -19.78
CA LYS A 63 2.04 -0.20 -20.92
C LYS A 63 2.01 -1.01 -22.21
N ARG A 64 2.28 -2.31 -22.12
CA ARG A 64 2.28 -3.24 -23.26
C ARG A 64 0.87 -3.55 -23.74
N LYS A 65 -0.06 -3.87 -22.83
CA LYS A 65 -1.43 -4.28 -23.16
C LYS A 65 -2.33 -3.09 -23.47
N ALA A 66 -2.10 -1.94 -22.84
CA ALA A 66 -2.96 -0.75 -22.87
C ALA A 66 -4.44 -1.05 -22.52
N GLU A 67 -4.65 -2.06 -21.68
CA GLU A 67 -5.96 -2.58 -21.28
C GLU A 67 -5.98 -2.97 -19.82
N PHE A 68 -7.18 -2.90 -19.22
CA PHE A 68 -7.41 -3.47 -17.90
C PHE A 68 -7.56 -4.99 -17.98
N ARG A 69 -7.33 -5.62 -16.84
CA ARG A 69 -7.83 -6.98 -16.60
C ARG A 69 -9.21 -6.85 -15.98
N ASP A 70 -10.24 -7.31 -16.71
CA ASP A 70 -11.63 -7.22 -16.27
C ASP A 70 -11.91 -8.04 -15.00
N ASP A 71 -11.11 -9.08 -14.76
CA ASP A 71 -11.17 -9.96 -13.59
C ASP A 71 -10.56 -9.36 -12.31
N SER A 72 -10.05 -8.13 -12.37
CA SER A 72 -9.32 -7.53 -11.25
C SER A 72 -9.59 -6.03 -11.13
N PRO A 73 -10.83 -5.62 -10.79
CA PRO A 73 -11.15 -4.21 -10.57
C PRO A 73 -10.36 -3.62 -9.40
N LEU A 74 -10.30 -2.29 -9.31
CA LEU A 74 -9.84 -1.63 -8.08
C LEU A 74 -10.88 -1.84 -7.00
N LEU A 75 -10.46 -2.16 -5.78
CA LEU A 75 -11.36 -2.25 -4.63
C LEU A 75 -11.28 -0.94 -3.84
N LEU A 76 -12.44 -0.30 -3.67
CA LEU A 76 -12.59 0.97 -2.97
C LEU A 76 -13.48 0.81 -1.74
N ASP A 77 -13.26 1.66 -0.75
CA ASP A 77 -14.26 1.90 0.30
C ASP A 77 -15.36 2.85 -0.18
N SER A 78 -16.35 3.11 0.70
CA SER A 78 -17.47 4.02 0.43
C SER A 78 -17.05 5.49 0.20
N ASN A 79 -15.84 5.88 0.63
CA ASN A 79 -15.27 7.22 0.45
C ASN A 79 -14.40 7.34 -0.83
N GLY A 80 -14.29 6.28 -1.61
CA GLY A 80 -13.47 6.25 -2.83
C GLY A 80 -11.98 6.03 -2.55
N VAL A 81 -11.60 5.60 -1.34
CA VAL A 81 -10.23 5.24 -1.00
C VAL A 81 -9.91 3.84 -1.54
N VAL A 82 -8.79 3.70 -2.24
CA VAL A 82 -8.38 2.44 -2.85
C VAL A 82 -7.79 1.50 -1.81
N ILE A 83 -8.56 0.51 -1.38
CA ILE A 83 -8.11 -0.57 -0.49
C ILE A 83 -7.15 -1.51 -1.23
N ASN A 84 -7.51 -1.94 -2.45
CA ASN A 84 -6.65 -2.78 -3.27
C ASN A 84 -6.52 -2.24 -4.70
N GLY A 85 -5.29 -2.29 -5.23
CA GLY A 85 -4.97 -1.84 -6.58
C GLY A 85 -4.26 -0.49 -6.65
N ASN A 86 -3.74 0.03 -5.53
CA ASN A 86 -3.03 1.32 -5.47
C ASN A 86 -1.88 1.41 -6.50
N ARG A 87 -1.05 0.37 -6.69
CA ARG A 87 0.01 0.35 -7.71
C ARG A 87 -0.55 0.34 -9.13
N ARG A 88 -1.67 -0.36 -9.37
CA ARG A 88 -2.35 -0.32 -10.67
C ARG A 88 -2.89 1.07 -10.96
N LEU A 89 -3.57 1.68 -10.00
CA LEU A 89 -4.08 3.04 -10.15
C LEU A 89 -2.96 4.04 -10.47
N SER A 90 -1.82 3.96 -9.77
CA SER A 90 -0.69 4.86 -10.03
C SER A 90 -0.11 4.66 -11.42
N SER A 91 0.07 3.40 -11.85
CA SER A 91 0.54 3.07 -13.20
C SER A 91 -0.40 3.55 -14.29
N ILE A 92 -1.70 3.36 -14.11
CA ILE A 92 -2.75 3.80 -15.02
C ILE A 92 -2.75 5.32 -15.19
N ARG A 93 -2.69 6.05 -14.08
CA ARG A 93 -2.64 7.52 -14.10
C ARG A 93 -1.39 8.04 -14.81
N GLU A 94 -0.24 7.46 -14.53
CA GLU A 94 1.02 7.85 -15.15
C GLU A 94 1.02 7.56 -16.65
N LEU A 95 0.54 6.38 -17.07
CA LEU A 95 0.42 6.02 -18.48
C LEU A 95 -0.58 6.93 -19.22
N TYR A 96 -1.76 7.15 -18.64
CA TYR A 96 -2.76 8.04 -19.22
C TYR A 96 -2.22 9.48 -19.37
N LYS A 97 -1.51 9.99 -18.37
CA LYS A 97 -0.88 11.31 -18.41
C LYS A 97 0.22 11.39 -19.48
N SER A 98 0.97 10.31 -19.70
CA SER A 98 2.07 10.28 -20.66
C SER A 98 1.58 10.29 -22.12
N ASP A 99 0.49 9.60 -22.43
CA ASP A 99 -0.11 9.56 -23.75
C ASP A 99 -1.64 9.25 -23.66
N PRO A 100 -2.47 10.28 -23.51
CA PRO A 100 -3.92 10.11 -23.37
C PRO A 100 -4.60 9.45 -24.58
N LYS A 101 -4.02 9.58 -25.79
CA LYS A 101 -4.57 8.97 -27.01
C LYS A 101 -4.34 7.47 -27.02
N LYS A 102 -3.09 7.06 -26.74
CA LYS A 102 -2.69 5.64 -26.69
C LYS A 102 -3.40 4.91 -25.57
N PHE A 103 -3.51 5.52 -24.40
CA PHE A 103 -4.07 4.93 -23.18
C PHE A 103 -5.50 5.40 -22.90
N GLN A 104 -6.28 5.71 -23.92
CA GLN A 104 -7.66 6.23 -23.78
C GLN A 104 -8.56 5.33 -22.91
N LYS A 105 -8.38 4.01 -22.95
CA LYS A 105 -9.10 3.05 -22.12
C LYS A 105 -8.88 3.28 -20.62
N PHE A 106 -7.77 3.89 -20.24
CA PHE A 106 -7.43 4.20 -18.84
C PHE A 106 -8.13 5.45 -18.30
N LYS A 107 -8.88 6.16 -19.12
CA LYS A 107 -9.72 7.28 -18.68
C LYS A 107 -10.77 6.85 -17.65
N HIS A 108 -11.28 5.62 -17.78
CA HIS A 108 -12.25 5.04 -16.87
C HIS A 108 -11.69 3.72 -16.33
N VAL A 109 -11.71 3.56 -15.00
CA VAL A 109 -11.14 2.40 -14.31
C VAL A 109 -12.25 1.58 -13.69
N PRO A 110 -12.33 0.25 -13.94
CA PRO A 110 -13.29 -0.61 -13.27
C PRO A 110 -13.02 -0.63 -11.77
N CYS A 111 -14.04 -0.35 -10.97
CA CYS A 111 -13.98 -0.31 -9.52
C CYS A 111 -15.09 -1.18 -8.92
N ALA A 112 -14.74 -1.92 -7.86
CA ALA A 112 -15.69 -2.55 -6.95
C ALA A 112 -15.72 -1.72 -5.66
N ILE A 113 -16.89 -1.35 -5.19
CA ILE A 113 -17.06 -0.51 -4.00
C ILE A 113 -17.62 -1.36 -2.88
N ILE A 114 -16.99 -1.29 -1.70
CA ILE A 114 -17.53 -1.86 -0.46
C ILE A 114 -18.45 -0.80 0.13
N GLU A 115 -19.76 -1.10 0.11
CA GLU A 115 -20.78 -0.16 0.58
C GLU A 115 -20.85 -0.04 2.12
N GLN A 116 -20.28 -1.00 2.83
CA GLN A 116 -20.24 -0.98 4.29
C GLN A 116 -19.18 -0.04 4.79
N PHE A 117 -19.48 0.67 5.88
CA PHE A 117 -18.47 1.44 6.60
C PHE A 117 -17.47 0.49 7.26
N LEU A 118 -16.21 0.57 6.85
CA LEU A 118 -15.13 -0.26 7.37
C LEU A 118 -14.27 0.55 8.32
N ASP A 119 -13.94 -0.02 9.47
CA ASP A 119 -12.90 0.50 10.33
C ASP A 119 -11.50 0.14 9.80
N ASP A 120 -10.47 0.79 10.34
CA ASP A 120 -9.07 0.58 9.91
C ASP A 120 -8.62 -0.88 10.07
N LYS A 121 -9.13 -1.58 11.09
CA LYS A 121 -8.83 -3.00 11.33
C LYS A 121 -9.44 -3.88 10.25
N GLN A 122 -10.67 -3.62 9.86
CA GLN A 122 -11.37 -4.36 8.80
C GLN A 122 -10.71 -4.11 7.44
N ILE A 123 -10.37 -2.85 7.13
CA ILE A 123 -9.62 -2.50 5.91
C ILE A 123 -8.32 -3.29 5.88
N LYS A 124 -7.60 -3.33 6.99
CA LYS A 124 -6.33 -4.04 7.11
C LYS A 124 -6.48 -5.55 6.92
N GLN A 125 -7.49 -6.15 7.51
CA GLN A 125 -7.78 -7.58 7.31
C GLN A 125 -8.09 -7.90 5.85
N ILE A 126 -8.86 -7.05 5.16
CA ILE A 126 -9.16 -7.20 3.74
C ILE A 126 -7.87 -7.08 2.91
N GLU A 127 -7.03 -6.07 3.17
CA GLU A 127 -5.74 -5.92 2.49
C GLU A 127 -4.87 -7.17 2.65
N ASN A 128 -4.71 -7.67 3.87
CA ASN A 128 -3.93 -8.86 4.17
C ASN A 128 -4.51 -10.09 3.48
N HIS A 129 -5.82 -10.30 3.57
CA HIS A 129 -6.47 -11.46 2.94
C HIS A 129 -6.31 -11.48 1.41
N ILE A 130 -6.46 -10.33 0.76
CA ILE A 130 -6.23 -10.20 -0.68
C ILE A 130 -4.75 -10.41 -1.03
N GLN A 131 -3.84 -9.98 -0.16
CA GLN A 131 -2.40 -10.13 -0.41
C GLN A 131 -1.92 -11.57 -0.20
N VAL A 132 -2.57 -12.36 0.61
CA VAL A 132 -2.26 -13.79 0.81
C VAL A 132 -2.70 -14.65 -0.40
N ARG A 133 -3.71 -14.25 -1.18
CA ARG A 133 -4.07 -14.98 -2.42
C ARG A 133 -2.98 -14.82 -3.48
N LYS A 134 -2.44 -15.95 -3.93
CA LYS A 134 -1.24 -16.11 -4.80
C LYS A 134 -1.44 -15.68 -6.27
N GLU A 135 -1.88 -14.49 -6.58
CA GLU A 135 -1.90 -14.04 -7.97
C GLU A 135 -1.15 -12.72 -8.15
N PHE A 136 0.07 -12.78 -8.66
CA PHE A 136 0.91 -11.63 -9.02
C PHE A 136 1.28 -10.69 -7.87
N LYS A 137 1.80 -11.23 -6.78
CA LYS A 137 2.17 -10.48 -5.59
C LYS A 137 3.62 -10.03 -5.64
N GLN A 138 3.80 -8.74 -5.41
CA GLN A 138 5.06 -8.25 -4.88
C GLN A 138 5.13 -8.66 -3.40
N GLU A 139 6.12 -9.45 -3.03
CA GLU A 139 6.42 -9.68 -1.62
C GLU A 139 6.72 -8.33 -0.97
N TYR A 140 6.23 -8.13 0.25
CA TYR A 140 6.69 -7.01 1.07
C TYR A 140 8.20 -7.09 1.18
N ASP A 141 8.90 -5.98 1.03
CA ASP A 141 10.25 -5.94 1.58
C ASP A 141 10.15 -6.15 3.10
N TRP A 142 11.19 -6.72 3.68
CA TRP A 142 11.14 -7.14 5.09
C TRP A 142 10.89 -5.97 6.06
N ILE A 143 11.30 -4.73 5.71
CA ILE A 143 11.08 -3.54 6.52
C ILE A 143 9.59 -3.17 6.51
N SER A 144 8.96 -3.14 5.36
CA SER A 144 7.53 -2.87 5.23
C SER A 144 6.69 -3.90 5.97
N LEU A 145 7.07 -5.18 5.88
CA LEU A 145 6.41 -6.25 6.65
C LEU A 145 6.58 -6.05 8.15
N ALA A 146 7.79 -5.74 8.61
CA ALA A 146 8.07 -5.56 10.02
C ALA A 146 7.35 -4.35 10.62
N LEU A 147 7.26 -3.24 9.87
CA LEU A 147 6.49 -2.05 10.25
C LEU A 147 4.99 -2.36 10.35
N GLU A 148 4.47 -3.20 9.46
CA GLU A 148 3.07 -3.63 9.47
C GLU A 148 2.76 -4.48 10.69
N VAL A 149 3.61 -5.49 10.97
CA VAL A 149 3.48 -6.32 12.17
C VAL A 149 3.49 -5.45 13.44
N LYS A 150 4.37 -4.45 13.49
CA LYS A 150 4.46 -3.56 14.64
C LYS A 150 3.19 -2.73 14.82
N GLU A 151 2.60 -2.19 13.75
CA GLU A 151 1.34 -1.45 13.85
C GLU A 151 0.19 -2.33 14.31
N GLU A 152 0.04 -3.52 13.72
CA GLU A 152 -1.02 -4.44 14.11
C GLU A 152 -0.91 -4.82 15.59
N LYS A 153 0.34 -5.01 16.08
CA LYS A 153 0.58 -5.35 17.47
C LYS A 153 0.37 -4.19 18.42
N ASP A 154 1.02 -3.03 18.16
CA ASP A 154 1.12 -1.92 19.11
C ASP A 154 -0.09 -0.99 19.06
N ILE A 155 -0.69 -0.79 17.88
CA ILE A 155 -1.79 0.15 17.68
C ILE A 155 -3.14 -0.56 17.67
N LEU A 156 -3.25 -1.68 16.93
CA LEU A 156 -4.51 -2.41 16.78
C LEU A 156 -4.68 -3.51 17.84
N GLY A 157 -3.64 -3.82 18.63
CA GLY A 157 -3.69 -4.82 19.71
C GLY A 157 -3.89 -6.27 19.24
N VAL A 158 -3.60 -6.56 17.96
CA VAL A 158 -3.80 -7.90 17.38
C VAL A 158 -2.77 -8.88 17.96
N PRO A 159 -3.16 -10.09 18.40
CA PRO A 159 -2.20 -11.08 18.88
C PRO A 159 -1.33 -11.62 17.76
N PHE A 160 -0.07 -11.96 18.04
CA PHE A 160 0.88 -12.47 17.04
C PHE A 160 0.38 -13.71 16.29
N SER A 161 -0.35 -14.58 16.97
CA SER A 161 -0.96 -15.75 16.36
C SER A 161 -1.96 -15.39 15.25
N GLN A 162 -2.76 -14.34 15.46
CA GLN A 162 -3.72 -13.87 14.44
C GLN A 162 -2.99 -13.20 13.28
N ILE A 163 -1.99 -12.34 13.57
CA ILE A 163 -1.16 -11.71 12.54
C ILE A 163 -0.47 -12.77 11.67
N ALA A 164 0.01 -13.85 12.29
CA ALA A 164 0.65 -14.96 11.58
C ALA A 164 -0.30 -15.65 10.60
N VAL A 165 -1.55 -15.91 11.02
CA VAL A 165 -2.59 -16.48 10.16
C VAL A 165 -2.92 -15.54 9.01
N ASP A 166 -3.14 -14.26 9.31
CA ASP A 166 -3.55 -13.25 8.31
C ASP A 166 -2.44 -13.01 7.26
N MET A 167 -1.18 -13.08 7.68
CA MET A 167 -0.01 -12.91 6.79
C MET A 167 0.50 -14.21 6.16
N GLY A 168 -0.06 -15.38 6.52
CA GLY A 168 0.36 -16.68 6.00
C GLY A 168 1.82 -17.03 6.36
N LYS A 169 2.28 -16.65 7.56
CA LYS A 169 3.63 -16.86 8.07
C LYS A 169 3.59 -17.59 9.42
N SER A 170 4.74 -18.12 9.87
CA SER A 170 4.81 -18.67 11.23
C SER A 170 4.80 -17.56 12.28
N GLU A 171 4.25 -17.83 13.45
CA GLU A 171 4.23 -16.88 14.56
C GLU A 171 5.64 -16.46 15.01
N GLU A 172 6.61 -17.37 14.92
CA GLU A 172 8.02 -17.10 15.21
C GLU A 172 8.61 -16.09 14.22
N ALA A 173 8.30 -16.21 12.92
CA ALA A 173 8.73 -15.26 11.91
C ALA A 173 8.13 -13.86 12.14
N ILE A 174 6.87 -13.79 12.57
CA ILE A 174 6.20 -12.54 12.91
C ILE A 174 6.84 -11.88 14.13
N LYS A 175 7.06 -12.64 15.21
CA LYS A 175 7.75 -12.15 16.43
C LYS A 175 9.14 -11.62 16.10
N ARG A 176 9.92 -12.36 15.29
CA ARG A 176 11.26 -11.93 14.88
C ARG A 176 11.25 -10.61 14.13
N ASN A 177 10.29 -10.41 13.20
CA ASN A 177 10.16 -9.14 12.47
C ASN A 177 9.81 -7.99 13.41
N TYR A 178 8.93 -8.21 14.37
CA TYR A 178 8.58 -7.24 15.40
C TYR A 178 9.78 -6.83 16.28
N GLU A 179 10.55 -7.79 16.73
CA GLU A 179 11.76 -7.55 17.53
C GLU A 179 12.80 -6.76 16.76
N LEU A 180 13.06 -7.13 15.51
CA LEU A 180 14.04 -6.44 14.65
C LEU A 180 13.66 -4.98 14.41
N ILE A 181 12.42 -4.69 14.05
CA ILE A 181 11.98 -3.31 13.80
C ILE A 181 11.97 -2.49 15.09
N SER A 182 11.63 -3.11 16.23
CA SER A 182 11.64 -2.47 17.53
C SER A 182 13.07 -2.11 18.02
N LEU A 183 14.07 -2.94 17.64
CA LEU A 183 15.49 -2.63 17.90
C LEU A 183 15.98 -1.48 17.04
N ILE A 184 15.63 -1.45 15.76
CA ILE A 184 15.98 -0.36 14.83
C ILE A 184 15.41 0.97 15.34
N ASP A 185 14.15 1.00 15.77
CA ASP A 185 13.53 2.20 16.32
C ASP A 185 14.27 2.71 17.56
N LYS A 186 14.69 1.81 18.47
CA LYS A 186 15.48 2.19 19.65
C LYS A 186 16.86 2.73 19.27
N CYS A 187 17.51 2.14 18.28
CA CYS A 187 18.81 2.63 17.80
C CYS A 187 18.69 4.01 17.15
N CYS A 188 17.66 4.25 16.33
CA CYS A 188 17.45 5.56 15.71
C CYS A 188 17.17 6.67 16.75
N LEU A 189 16.49 6.35 17.86
CA LEU A 189 16.24 7.31 18.95
C LEU A 189 17.49 7.66 19.79
N LEU A 190 18.57 6.85 19.71
CA LEU A 190 19.82 7.14 20.43
C LEU A 190 20.76 8.07 19.65
N TYR A 191 20.46 8.37 18.38
CA TYR A 191 21.27 9.24 17.51
C TYR A 191 20.57 10.58 17.17
N THR A 192 19.42 10.85 17.75
CA THR A 192 18.72 12.14 17.70
C THR A 192 18.75 12.86 19.03
#